data_4f1ab3a214c7ff442387acb0f77a161c
#
_entry.id   4f1ab3a214c7ff442387acb0f77a161c
#
_cell.length_a   1.000
_cell.length_b   1.000
_cell.length_c   1.000
_cell.angle_alpha   90.00
_cell.angle_beta   90.00
_cell.angle_gamma   90.00
#
_symmetry.space_group_name_H-M   'P 1'
#
loop_
_entity.id
_entity.type
_entity.pdbx_description
1 polymer ?
#
loop_
_entity_poly.entity_id
_entity_poly.type
_entity_poly.pdbx_seq_one_letter_code
_entity_poly.pdbx_strand_id
1 'polypeptide(L)'
;MPKIEVYSSRYCPYCARAKNLLKKKGAEFIEIDVDQNPKERIVMERRAEGSTSVPQICFDGKLIGGSDELVALDMSGKLDELLISKGK
;
A
#
# COMPACT_ATOMS: atom_id res chain seq x y z
N MET A 1 4.06 -8.60 12.19
CA MET A 1 3.55 -8.07 10.90
C MET A 1 3.85 -6.59 10.82
N PRO A 2 4.26 -6.08 9.67
CA PRO A 2 4.55 -4.65 9.55
C PRO A 2 3.29 -3.80 9.64
N LYS A 3 3.48 -2.52 9.93
CA LYS A 3 2.40 -1.55 9.84
C LYS A 3 2.23 -1.18 8.37
N ILE A 4 1.09 -1.51 7.81
CA ILE A 4 0.82 -1.31 6.40
C ILE A 4 -0.18 -0.18 6.23
N GLU A 5 0.17 0.80 5.39
CA GLU A 5 -0.69 1.91 5.06
C GLU A 5 -0.95 1.89 3.56
N VAL A 6 -2.22 1.96 3.17
CA VAL A 6 -2.62 1.99 1.77
C VAL A 6 -3.36 3.29 1.50
N TYR A 7 -2.73 4.17 0.75
CA TYR A 7 -3.38 5.40 0.29
C TYR A 7 -4.22 5.06 -0.93
N SER A 8 -5.49 5.32 -0.86
CA SER A 8 -6.42 4.91 -1.90
C SER A 8 -7.40 6.01 -2.26
N SER A 9 -8.12 5.80 -3.35
CA SER A 9 -9.14 6.70 -3.85
C SER A 9 -10.40 5.89 -4.14
N ARG A 10 -11.54 6.56 -4.20
CA ARG A 10 -12.79 5.91 -4.61
C ARG A 10 -12.69 5.51 -6.08
N TYR A 11 -13.40 4.47 -6.43
CA TYR A 11 -13.51 4.01 -7.83
C TYR A 11 -12.15 3.75 -8.47
N CYS A 12 -11.23 3.23 -7.69
CA CYS A 12 -9.89 2.89 -8.18
C CYS A 12 -9.74 1.38 -8.23
N PRO A 13 -9.78 0.77 -9.43
CA PRO A 13 -9.63 -0.69 -9.55
C PRO A 13 -8.29 -1.18 -9.04
N TYR A 14 -7.23 -0.41 -9.26
CA TYR A 14 -5.90 -0.80 -8.78
C TYR A 14 -5.82 -0.76 -7.25
N CYS A 15 -6.53 0.18 -6.64
CA CYS A 15 -6.61 0.23 -5.18
C CYS A 15 -7.32 -1.01 -4.63
N ALA A 16 -8.43 -1.40 -5.26
CA ALA A 16 -9.16 -2.61 -4.88
C ALA A 16 -8.29 -3.84 -5.04
N ARG A 17 -7.54 -3.92 -6.12
CA ARG A 17 -6.63 -5.04 -6.39
C ARG A 17 -5.57 -5.17 -5.29
N ALA A 18 -4.96 -4.06 -4.92
CA ALA A 18 -3.93 -4.06 -3.87
C ALA A 18 -4.51 -4.48 -2.53
N LYS A 19 -5.67 -3.92 -2.17
CA LYS A 19 -6.32 -4.25 -0.91
C LYS A 19 -6.73 -5.72 -0.87
N ASN A 20 -7.26 -6.24 -1.97
CA ASN A 20 -7.67 -7.64 -2.02
C ASN A 20 -6.48 -8.57 -1.88
N LEU A 21 -5.34 -8.23 -2.47
CA LEU A 21 -4.13 -9.03 -2.33
C LEU A 21 -3.68 -9.07 -0.87
N LEU A 22 -3.66 -7.93 -0.18
CA LEU A 22 -3.29 -7.88 1.22
C LEU A 22 -4.25 -8.70 2.08
N LYS A 23 -5.56 -8.61 1.81
CA LYS A 23 -6.56 -9.40 2.53
C LYS A 23 -6.35 -10.90 2.30
N LYS A 24 -6.04 -11.29 1.08
CA LYS A 24 -5.79 -12.69 0.75
C LYS A 24 -4.59 -13.23 1.52
N LYS A 25 -3.60 -12.38 1.78
CA LYS A 25 -2.43 -12.75 2.55
C LYS A 25 -2.66 -12.71 4.05
N GLY A 26 -3.85 -12.34 4.49
CA GLY A 26 -4.15 -12.20 5.92
C GLY A 26 -3.49 -11.00 6.56
N ALA A 27 -3.05 -10.04 5.77
CA ALA A 27 -2.39 -8.85 6.28
C ALA A 27 -3.40 -7.79 6.70
N GLU A 28 -3.17 -7.19 7.87
CA GLU A 28 -3.95 -6.06 8.31
C GLU A 28 -3.33 -4.78 7.79
N PHE A 29 -4.17 -3.85 7.37
CA PHE A 29 -3.66 -2.58 6.85
C PHE A 29 -4.62 -1.44 7.19
N ILE A 30 -4.07 -0.23 7.19
CA ILE A 30 -4.84 0.99 7.37
C ILE A 30 -5.10 1.56 5.99
N GLU A 31 -6.35 1.78 5.66
CA GLU A 31 -6.72 2.41 4.40
C GLU A 31 -6.92 3.90 4.62
N ILE A 32 -6.25 4.71 3.80
CA ILE A 32 -6.33 6.16 3.90
C ILE A 32 -6.93 6.68 2.60
N ASP A 33 -8.16 7.21 2.69
CA ASP A 33 -8.88 7.74 1.53
C ASP A 33 -8.40 9.17 1.27
N VAL A 34 -7.63 9.36 0.19
CA VAL A 34 -7.05 10.66 -0.12
C VAL A 34 -8.03 11.62 -0.77
N ASP A 35 -9.17 11.10 -1.24
CA ASP A 35 -10.23 11.96 -1.77
C ASP A 35 -10.97 12.67 -0.64
N GLN A 36 -11.22 11.96 0.46
CA GLN A 36 -11.90 12.54 1.61
C GLN A 36 -10.94 13.31 2.52
N ASN A 37 -9.64 13.05 2.41
CA ASN A 37 -8.63 13.65 3.26
C ASN A 37 -7.54 14.30 2.41
N PRO A 38 -7.78 15.53 1.90
CA PRO A 38 -6.80 16.17 1.01
C PRO A 38 -5.43 16.37 1.63
N LYS A 39 -5.36 16.53 2.95
CA LYS A 39 -4.07 16.64 3.63
C LYS A 39 -3.27 15.35 3.53
N GLU A 40 -3.96 14.20 3.53
CA GLU A 40 -3.30 12.91 3.40
C GLU A 40 -2.80 12.69 1.97
N ARG A 41 -3.45 13.31 0.99
CA ARG A 41 -2.93 13.26 -0.38
C ARG A 41 -1.56 13.92 -0.46
N ILE A 42 -1.39 15.04 0.23
CA ILE A 42 -0.09 15.73 0.26
C ILE A 42 0.97 14.83 0.91
N VAL A 43 0.61 14.17 2.02
CA VAL A 43 1.52 13.23 2.69
C VAL A 43 1.88 12.09 1.74
N MET A 44 0.89 11.53 1.05
CA MET A 44 1.11 10.46 0.09
C MET A 44 2.10 10.88 -1.00
N GLU A 45 1.89 12.06 -1.57
CA GLU A 45 2.76 12.54 -2.65
C GLU A 45 4.20 12.73 -2.18
N ARG A 46 4.39 13.20 -0.95
CA ARG A 46 5.73 13.32 -0.37
C ARG A 46 6.38 11.96 -0.19
N ARG A 47 5.64 11.00 0.36
CA ARG A 47 6.16 9.64 0.56
C ARG A 47 6.45 8.95 -0.76
N ALA A 48 5.67 9.25 -1.80
CA ALA A 48 5.80 8.66 -3.12
C ALA A 48 6.75 9.44 -4.03
N GLU A 49 7.54 10.34 -3.46
CA GLU A 49 8.56 11.09 -4.20
C GLU A 49 7.97 11.89 -5.35
N GLY A 50 6.80 12.48 -5.12
CA GLY A 50 6.12 13.32 -6.08
C GLY A 50 5.08 12.61 -6.94
N SER A 51 4.97 11.29 -6.84
CA SER A 51 3.93 10.58 -7.59
C SER A 51 2.55 10.92 -7.04
N THR A 52 1.60 11.18 -7.94
CA THR A 52 0.22 11.49 -7.57
C THR A 52 -0.72 10.31 -7.76
N SER A 53 -0.22 9.18 -8.25
CA SER A 53 -1.05 8.04 -8.55
C SER A 53 -1.46 7.28 -7.29
N VAL A 54 -2.59 6.59 -7.36
CA VAL A 54 -3.07 5.70 -6.32
C VAL A 54 -3.22 4.29 -6.89
N PRO A 55 -3.06 3.25 -6.08
CA PRO A 55 -2.72 3.29 -4.67
C PRO A 55 -1.24 3.56 -4.42
N GLN A 56 -0.91 4.00 -3.20
CA GLN A 56 0.47 4.04 -2.74
C GLN A 56 0.51 3.27 -1.44
N ILE A 57 1.44 2.35 -1.31
CA ILE A 57 1.50 1.40 -0.21
C ILE A 57 2.82 1.58 0.53
N CYS A 58 2.72 1.71 1.86
CA CYS A 58 3.90 1.85 2.72
C CYS A 58 3.90 0.74 3.77
N PHE A 59 5.07 0.15 3.99
CA PHE A 59 5.29 -0.83 5.04
C PHE A 59 6.25 -0.21 6.07
N ASP A 60 5.77 -0.02 7.30
CA ASP A 60 6.54 0.62 8.38
C ASP A 60 7.10 1.98 7.95
N GLY A 61 6.29 2.77 7.25
CA GLY A 61 6.67 4.08 6.77
C GLY A 61 7.53 4.11 5.52
N LYS A 62 7.92 2.94 5.01
CA LYS A 62 8.75 2.84 3.82
C LYS A 62 7.89 2.57 2.59
N LEU A 63 8.09 3.36 1.55
CA LEU A 63 7.32 3.21 0.31
C LEU A 63 7.61 1.88 -0.37
N ILE A 64 6.56 1.14 -0.66
CA ILE A 64 6.63 -0.06 -1.49
C ILE A 64 6.32 0.30 -2.94
N GLY A 65 5.32 1.15 -3.13
CA GLY A 65 4.87 1.57 -4.45
C GLY A 65 3.39 1.36 -4.62
N GLY A 66 2.97 1.17 -5.85
CA GLY A 66 1.57 0.98 -6.19
C GLY A 66 1.18 -0.48 -6.29
N SER A 67 0.03 -0.71 -6.95
CA SER A 67 -0.49 -2.06 -7.13
C SER A 67 0.47 -2.97 -7.88
N ASP A 68 1.08 -2.45 -8.95
CA ASP A 68 2.00 -3.27 -9.77
C ASP A 68 3.21 -3.71 -8.98
N GLU A 69 3.78 -2.82 -8.16
CA GLU A 69 4.92 -3.15 -7.32
C GLU A 69 4.55 -4.19 -6.27
N LEU A 70 3.35 -4.06 -5.69
CA LEU A 70 2.89 -5.03 -4.69
C LEU A 70 2.70 -6.41 -5.32
N VAL A 71 2.11 -6.47 -6.50
CA VAL A 71 1.91 -7.73 -7.22
C VAL A 71 3.26 -8.35 -7.58
N ALA A 72 4.22 -7.54 -8.03
CA ALA A 72 5.55 -8.03 -8.36
C ALA A 72 6.23 -8.66 -7.14
N LEU A 73 6.09 -8.04 -5.96
CA LEU A 73 6.62 -8.60 -4.73
C LEU A 73 5.97 -9.94 -4.41
N ASP A 74 4.65 -10.04 -4.62
CA ASP A 74 3.94 -11.29 -4.37
C ASP A 74 4.43 -12.39 -5.30
N MET A 75 4.57 -12.09 -6.58
CA MET A 75 4.99 -13.07 -7.58
C MET A 75 6.40 -13.57 -7.34
N SER A 76 7.27 -12.73 -6.78
CA SER A 76 8.65 -13.12 -6.48
C SER A 76 8.80 -13.81 -5.11
N GLY A 77 7.72 -13.92 -4.34
CA GLY A 77 7.76 -14.48 -2.99
C GLY A 77 8.22 -13.51 -1.92
N LYS A 78 8.64 -12.31 -2.30
CA LYS A 78 9.18 -11.35 -1.34
C LYS A 78 8.10 -10.73 -0.46
N LEU A 79 6.86 -10.68 -0.95
CA LEU A 79 5.77 -10.12 -0.15
C LEU A 79 5.56 -10.95 1.12
N ASP A 80 5.55 -12.26 1.00
CA ASP A 80 5.39 -13.14 2.17
C ASP A 80 6.53 -12.93 3.16
N GLU A 81 7.76 -12.77 2.67
CA GLU A 81 8.90 -12.51 3.54
C GLU A 81 8.75 -11.20 4.30
N LEU A 82 8.29 -10.14 3.62
CA LEU A 82 8.09 -8.85 4.25
C LEU A 82 7.01 -8.91 5.32
N LEU A 83 5.95 -9.66 5.08
CA LEU A 83 4.85 -9.79 6.03
C LEU A 83 5.27 -10.56 7.27
N ILE A 84 6.15 -11.54 7.13
CA ILE A 84 6.59 -12.36 8.25
C ILE A 84 7.74 -11.70 9.01
N SER A 85 8.74 -11.21 8.29
CA SER A 85 10.00 -10.79 8.91
C SER A 85 9.86 -9.52 9.76
N LYS A 86 8.84 -8.73 9.51
CA LYS A 86 8.62 -7.48 10.24
C LYS A 86 7.78 -7.66 11.50
N GLY A 87 7.51 -8.86 11.88
CA GLY A 87 6.76 -9.13 13.10
C GLY A 87 7.57 -8.95 14.37
N LYS A 88 8.76 -8.53 14.26
CA LYS A 88 9.61 -8.34 15.43
C LYS A 88 9.37 -7.03 16.10
#